data_62971edb139b56e239d7da5508a783e3
#
_entry.id   62971edb139b56e239d7da5508a783e3
#
_cell.length_a   1.000
_cell.length_b   1.000
_cell.length_c   1.000
_cell.angle_alpha   90.00
_cell.angle_beta   90.00
_cell.angle_gamma   90.00
#
_symmetry.space_group_name_H-M   'P 1'
#
loop_
_entity.id
_entity.type
_entity.pdbx_description
1 polymer ?
#
loop_
_entity_poly.entity_id
_entity_poly.type
_entity_poly.pdbx_seq_one_letter_code
_entity_poly.pdbx_strand_id
1 'polypeptide(L)'
;MNVTSKYTGQCLCGEIHYSVDVEPLFAGNCHCKDCQRSSGSAYIPAMLFPEKEVTVSGTAKYFETTTDSGNTHGRGFCPNCGSQLFAKFGGFPGMLGIKAGTLNETSLYAPKLDFHVASAAAWDFMNPQLPKKQGAAQG
;
A
#
# COMPACT_ATOMS: atom_id res chain seq x y z
N MET A 1 -5.47 22.37 21.39
CA MET A 1 -6.24 21.14 21.26
C MET A 1 -5.55 20.16 20.34
N ASN A 2 -5.37 18.96 20.80
CA ASN A 2 -4.75 17.93 19.98
C ASN A 2 -5.79 17.22 19.14
N VAL A 3 -5.62 17.28 17.83
CA VAL A 3 -6.44 16.53 16.91
C VAL A 3 -5.62 15.31 16.49
N THR A 4 -6.13 14.13 16.84
CA THR A 4 -5.49 12.89 16.43
C THR A 4 -5.92 12.57 15.02
N SER A 5 -4.96 12.41 14.12
CA SER A 5 -5.26 12.00 12.76
C SER A 5 -5.90 10.62 12.77
N LYS A 6 -6.81 10.38 11.84
CA LYS A 6 -7.52 9.11 11.76
C LYS A 6 -6.58 7.96 11.45
N TYR A 7 -5.69 8.16 10.50
CA TYR A 7 -4.73 7.14 10.11
C TYR A 7 -3.33 7.62 10.45
N THR A 8 -2.63 6.87 11.27
CA THR A 8 -1.22 7.13 11.57
C THR A 8 -0.45 5.82 11.44
N GLY A 9 0.82 5.92 11.10
CA GLY A 9 1.65 4.73 10.98
C GLY A 9 3.11 5.07 10.91
N GLN A 10 3.95 4.05 10.86
CA GLN A 10 5.39 4.24 10.83
C GLN A 10 6.09 2.98 10.35
N CYS A 11 7.38 3.13 10.00
CA CYS A 11 8.26 2.01 9.74
C CYS A 11 8.70 1.35 11.06
N LEU A 12 9.37 0.22 10.95
CA LEU A 12 9.79 -0.52 12.14
C LEU A 12 10.68 0.29 13.08
N CYS A 13 11.62 1.07 12.54
CA CYS A 13 12.54 1.85 13.39
C CYS A 13 11.96 3.21 13.82
N GLY A 14 10.85 3.64 13.21
CA GLY A 14 10.20 4.90 13.56
C GLY A 14 10.77 6.13 12.87
N GLU A 15 11.82 6.01 12.07
CA GLU A 15 12.38 7.18 11.38
C GLU A 15 11.41 7.78 10.38
N ILE A 16 10.55 6.96 9.77
CA ILE A 16 9.51 7.43 8.86
C ILE A 16 8.17 7.19 9.54
N HIS A 17 7.39 8.25 9.65
CA HIS A 17 6.02 8.12 10.12
C HIS A 17 5.12 9.06 9.35
N TYR A 18 3.83 8.77 9.37
CA TYR A 18 2.87 9.51 8.56
C TYR A 18 1.56 9.66 9.29
N SER A 19 0.78 10.63 8.84
CA SER A 19 -0.58 10.84 9.32
C SER A 19 -1.45 11.29 8.16
N VAL A 20 -2.72 10.90 8.19
CA VAL A 20 -3.70 11.31 7.20
C VAL A 20 -5.09 11.31 7.83
N ASP A 21 -5.89 12.34 7.50
CA ASP A 21 -7.21 12.54 8.12
C ASP A 21 -8.38 12.15 7.23
N VAL A 22 -8.14 11.96 5.93
CA VAL A 22 -9.21 11.61 4.99
C VAL A 22 -9.30 10.11 4.84
N GLU A 23 -10.46 9.64 4.38
CA GLU A 23 -10.65 8.22 4.05
C GLU A 23 -9.85 7.86 2.80
N PRO A 24 -9.39 6.61 2.69
CA PRO A 24 -8.71 6.20 1.47
C PRO A 24 -9.67 6.18 0.28
N LEU A 25 -9.14 6.52 -0.88
CA LEU A 25 -9.89 6.43 -2.14
C LEU A 25 -10.07 4.98 -2.58
N PHE A 26 -9.18 4.11 -2.13
CA PHE A 26 -9.19 2.70 -2.47
C PHE A 26 -8.51 1.92 -1.35
N ALA A 27 -9.00 0.72 -1.09
CA ALA A 27 -8.38 -0.23 -0.17
C ALA A 27 -8.58 -1.64 -0.71
N GLY A 28 -7.50 -2.39 -0.88
CA GLY A 28 -7.59 -3.74 -1.42
C GLY A 28 -6.28 -4.49 -1.32
N ASN A 29 -6.37 -5.80 -1.47
CA ASN A 29 -5.22 -6.69 -1.36
C ASN A 29 -4.71 -7.05 -2.75
N CYS A 30 -3.47 -6.66 -3.05
CA CYS A 30 -2.84 -6.93 -4.33
C CYS A 30 -2.03 -8.23 -4.27
N HIS A 31 -2.43 -9.20 -5.08
CA HIS A 31 -1.80 -10.52 -5.12
C HIS A 31 -0.85 -10.69 -6.30
N CYS A 32 -0.47 -9.63 -7.00
CA CYS A 32 0.44 -9.74 -8.13
C CYS A 32 1.81 -10.25 -7.68
N LYS A 33 2.56 -10.82 -8.63
CA LYS A 33 3.86 -11.41 -8.30
C LYS A 33 4.85 -10.37 -7.77
N ASP A 34 4.80 -9.15 -8.31
CA ASP A 34 5.67 -8.07 -7.82
C ASP A 34 5.36 -7.71 -6.38
N CYS A 35 4.08 -7.68 -6.01
CA CYS A 35 3.69 -7.43 -4.63
C CYS A 35 4.15 -8.57 -3.71
N GLN A 36 4.04 -9.81 -4.17
CA GLN A 36 4.54 -10.95 -3.40
C GLN A 36 6.05 -10.86 -3.21
N ARG A 37 6.79 -10.59 -4.28
CA ARG A 37 8.25 -10.52 -4.19
C ARG A 37 8.75 -9.36 -3.35
N SER A 38 8.16 -8.18 -3.52
CA SER A 38 8.62 -7.01 -2.79
C SER A 38 8.33 -7.09 -1.30
N SER A 39 7.24 -7.75 -0.92
CA SER A 39 6.84 -7.85 0.49
C SER A 39 7.31 -9.14 1.16
N GLY A 40 7.60 -10.17 0.37
CA GLY A 40 7.88 -11.49 0.93
C GLY A 40 6.64 -12.13 1.56
N SER A 41 5.45 -11.71 1.14
CA SER A 41 4.19 -12.18 1.67
C SER A 41 3.25 -12.60 0.54
N ALA A 42 2.07 -13.08 0.90
CA ALA A 42 1.07 -13.51 -0.07
C ALA A 42 0.49 -12.36 -0.89
N TYR A 43 0.46 -11.16 -0.32
CA TYR A 43 -0.11 -9.99 -0.96
C TYR A 43 0.34 -8.72 -0.24
N ILE A 44 0.05 -7.58 -0.86
CA ILE A 44 0.22 -6.29 -0.20
C ILE A 44 -1.17 -5.72 0.12
N PRO A 45 -1.47 -5.47 1.40
CA PRO A 45 -2.67 -4.75 1.78
C PRO A 45 -2.42 -3.26 1.53
N ALA A 46 -3.14 -2.70 0.55
CA ALA A 46 -2.86 -1.36 0.06
C ALA A 46 -4.02 -0.41 0.28
N MET A 47 -3.70 0.79 0.72
CA MET A 47 -4.63 1.91 0.77
C MET A 47 -4.11 3.00 -0.15
N LEU A 48 -5.00 3.70 -0.84
CA LEU A 48 -4.62 4.77 -1.75
C LEU A 48 -5.21 6.08 -1.26
N PHE A 49 -4.36 7.08 -1.06
CA PHE A 49 -4.76 8.40 -0.60
C PHE A 49 -4.29 9.48 -1.57
N PRO A 50 -4.97 10.65 -1.61
CA PRO A 50 -4.36 11.81 -2.26
C PRO A 50 -3.06 12.16 -1.53
N GLU A 51 -1.98 12.26 -2.27
CA GLU A 51 -0.66 12.50 -1.66
C GLU A 51 -0.63 13.80 -0.85
N LYS A 52 -1.33 14.82 -1.31
CA LYS A 52 -1.41 16.12 -0.63
C LYS A 52 -2.02 16.04 0.75
N GLU A 53 -2.81 15.00 1.02
CA GLU A 53 -3.49 14.82 2.31
C GLU A 53 -2.63 14.02 3.30
N VAL A 54 -1.50 13.48 2.86
CA VAL A 54 -0.64 12.67 3.71
C VAL A 54 0.54 13.51 4.18
N THR A 55 0.70 13.60 5.50
CA THR A 55 1.87 14.25 6.10
C THR A 55 2.88 13.18 6.43
N VAL A 56 4.07 13.28 5.85
CA VAL A 56 5.15 12.29 6.05
C VAL A 56 6.31 12.98 6.74
N SER A 57 6.81 12.35 7.81
CA SER A 57 8.04 12.75 8.48
C SER A 57 9.11 11.70 8.18
N GLY A 58 10.30 12.16 7.84
CA GLY A 58 11.38 11.29 7.37
C GLY A 58 11.34 11.17 5.85
N THR A 59 12.34 10.49 5.29
CA THR A 59 12.50 10.38 3.84
C THR A 59 12.60 8.93 3.42
N ALA A 60 11.64 8.47 2.63
CA ALA A 60 11.66 7.14 2.06
C ALA A 60 12.54 7.12 0.81
N LYS A 61 13.19 5.99 0.59
CA LYS A 61 13.88 5.72 -0.66
C LYS A 61 12.94 4.92 -1.56
N TYR A 62 12.95 5.18 -2.85
CA TYR A 62 12.06 4.52 -3.80
C TYR A 62 12.84 3.65 -4.77
N PHE A 63 12.37 2.43 -4.94
CA PHE A 63 12.82 1.55 -6.01
C PHE A 63 11.78 1.60 -7.12
N GLU A 64 12.21 1.98 -8.33
CA GLU A 64 11.27 2.18 -9.44
C GLU A 64 11.40 1.09 -10.48
N THR A 65 10.25 0.64 -10.98
CA THR A 65 10.16 -0.31 -12.09
C THR A 65 9.19 0.24 -13.12
N THR A 66 9.27 -0.29 -14.35
CA THR A 66 8.30 0.04 -15.39
C THR A 66 7.33 -1.13 -15.50
N THR A 67 6.03 -0.82 -15.45
CA THR A 67 4.99 -1.83 -15.59
C THR A 67 4.74 -2.15 -17.05
N ASP A 68 3.96 -3.21 -17.32
CA ASP A 68 3.60 -3.62 -18.67
C ASP A 68 2.88 -2.51 -19.44
N SER A 69 2.17 -1.64 -18.75
CA SER A 69 1.49 -0.50 -19.38
C SER A 69 2.45 0.63 -19.74
N GLY A 70 3.74 0.52 -19.37
CA GLY A 70 4.73 1.55 -19.65
C GLY A 70 4.82 2.62 -18.54
N ASN A 71 4.01 2.52 -17.51
CA ASN A 71 4.05 3.45 -16.39
C ASN A 71 5.09 3.06 -15.36
N THR A 72 5.63 4.07 -14.67
CA THR A 72 6.55 3.84 -13.56
C THR A 72 5.78 3.45 -12.30
N HIS A 73 6.32 2.49 -11.57
CA HIS A 73 5.80 2.10 -10.26
C HIS A 73 6.96 2.23 -9.26
N GLY A 74 6.82 3.14 -8.30
CA GLY A 74 7.82 3.35 -7.25
C GLY A 74 7.38 2.72 -5.95
N ARG A 75 8.28 1.94 -5.34
CA ARG A 75 8.04 1.31 -4.03
C ARG A 75 8.91 1.98 -3.00
N GLY A 76 8.27 2.61 -2.01
CA GLY A 76 8.95 3.42 -1.00
C GLY A 76 9.23 2.63 0.26
N PHE A 77 10.45 2.72 0.74
CA PHE A 77 10.86 2.00 1.94
C PHE A 77 11.79 2.85 2.80
N CYS A 78 11.89 2.49 4.07
CA CYS A 78 12.80 3.18 4.99
C CYS A 78 14.23 2.72 4.69
N PRO A 79 15.14 3.66 4.37
CA PRO A 79 16.53 3.26 4.08
C PRO A 79 17.28 2.76 5.31
N ASN A 80 16.77 3.03 6.52
CA ASN A 80 17.40 2.58 7.75
C ASN A 80 16.98 1.17 8.16
N CYS A 81 15.67 0.88 8.14
CA CYS A 81 15.17 -0.43 8.61
C CYS A 81 14.61 -1.31 7.51
N GLY A 82 14.45 -0.80 6.30
CA GLY A 82 13.96 -1.58 5.16
C GLY A 82 12.45 -1.79 5.10
N SER A 83 11.70 -1.26 6.06
CA SER A 83 10.24 -1.40 6.05
C SER A 83 9.66 -0.79 4.78
N GLN A 84 8.73 -1.50 4.14
CA GLN A 84 8.01 -0.99 2.99
C GLN A 84 6.78 -0.23 3.44
N LEU A 85 6.66 1.04 3.04
CA LEU A 85 5.56 1.88 3.49
C LEU A 85 4.68 2.38 2.34
N PHE A 86 5.30 2.85 1.25
CA PHE A 86 4.60 3.65 0.25
C PHE A 86 4.70 3.09 -1.15
N ALA A 87 3.79 3.53 -2.01
CA ALA A 87 3.86 3.28 -3.43
C ALA A 87 3.43 4.53 -4.20
N LYS A 88 4.11 4.80 -5.31
CA LYS A 88 3.74 5.86 -6.24
C LYS A 88 3.53 5.25 -7.61
N PHE A 89 2.50 5.72 -8.29
CA PHE A 89 2.07 5.14 -9.55
C PHE A 89 2.12 6.20 -10.64
N GLY A 90 2.95 5.97 -11.67
CA GLY A 90 3.04 6.91 -12.79
C GLY A 90 1.73 7.10 -13.52
N GLY A 91 0.86 6.07 -13.52
CA GLY A 91 -0.47 6.15 -14.11
C GLY A 91 -1.49 6.89 -13.26
N PHE A 92 -1.18 7.19 -12.01
CA PHE A 92 -2.07 7.89 -11.07
C PHE A 92 -1.28 8.95 -10.31
N PRO A 93 -0.87 10.03 -11.00
CA PRO A 93 -0.09 11.09 -10.35
C PRO A 93 -0.90 11.75 -9.24
N GLY A 94 -0.22 12.15 -8.19
CA GLY A 94 -0.87 12.79 -7.05
C GLY A 94 -1.47 11.81 -6.05
N MET A 95 -1.29 10.50 -6.25
CA MET A 95 -1.74 9.49 -5.30
C MET A 95 -0.56 8.88 -4.56
N LEU A 96 -0.80 8.51 -3.31
CA LEU A 96 0.19 7.81 -2.52
C LEU A 96 -0.45 6.54 -1.97
N GLY A 97 0.15 5.40 -2.30
CA GLY A 97 -0.24 4.12 -1.70
C GLY A 97 0.46 3.95 -0.36
N ILE A 98 -0.27 3.43 0.61
CA ILE A 98 0.28 3.12 1.94
C ILE A 98 0.01 1.66 2.23
N LYS A 99 1.04 0.95 2.69
CA LYS A 99 0.91 -0.45 3.09
C LYS A 99 0.20 -0.51 4.43
N ALA A 100 -0.94 -1.20 4.48
CA ALA A 100 -1.79 -1.18 5.68
C ALA A 100 -1.14 -1.77 6.91
N GLY A 101 -0.17 -2.68 6.73
CA GLY A 101 0.55 -3.26 7.87
C GLY A 101 1.40 -2.26 8.63
N THR A 102 1.69 -1.08 8.07
CA THR A 102 2.43 -0.03 8.76
C THR A 102 1.54 0.87 9.63
N LEU A 103 0.22 0.70 9.56
CA LEU A 103 -0.69 1.46 10.42
C LEU A 103 -0.44 1.14 11.89
N ASN A 104 -0.50 2.16 12.73
CA ASN A 104 -0.45 1.97 14.17
C ASN A 104 -1.69 1.21 14.66
N GLU A 105 -2.84 1.50 14.06
CA GLU A 105 -4.08 0.77 14.35
C GLU A 105 -4.49 0.03 13.08
N THR A 106 -4.04 -1.21 12.95
CA THR A 106 -4.27 -2.00 11.75
C THR A 106 -5.73 -2.37 11.52
N SER A 107 -6.56 -2.33 12.55
CA SER A 107 -7.99 -2.61 12.43
C SER A 107 -8.74 -1.57 11.59
N LEU A 108 -8.12 -0.43 11.32
CA LEU A 108 -8.71 0.58 10.46
C LEU A 108 -8.69 0.19 8.98
N TYR A 109 -7.88 -0.78 8.60
CA TYR A 109 -7.83 -1.24 7.22
C TYR A 109 -9.07 -2.07 6.90
N ALA A 110 -9.84 -1.61 5.93
CA ALA A 110 -11.06 -2.30 5.50
C ALA A 110 -10.97 -2.55 4.00
N PRO A 111 -10.35 -3.67 3.57
CA PRO A 111 -10.20 -3.95 2.15
C PRO A 111 -11.55 -4.17 1.48
N LYS A 112 -11.69 -3.68 0.24
CA LYS A 112 -12.90 -3.82 -0.55
C LYS A 112 -12.86 -5.02 -1.48
N LEU A 113 -11.66 -5.49 -1.85
CA LEU A 113 -11.52 -6.61 -2.77
C LEU A 113 -10.09 -7.16 -2.72
N ASP A 114 -9.97 -8.38 -3.25
CA ASP A 114 -8.68 -8.95 -3.66
C ASP A 114 -8.54 -8.78 -5.16
N PHE A 115 -7.39 -8.32 -5.64
CA PHE A 115 -7.15 -8.17 -7.06
C PHE A 115 -5.83 -8.80 -7.46
N HIS A 116 -5.63 -8.98 -8.77
CA HIS A 116 -4.56 -9.80 -9.34
C HIS A 116 -4.55 -11.22 -8.77
N VAL A 117 -5.75 -11.77 -8.50
CA VAL A 117 -5.85 -13.09 -7.88
C VAL A 117 -5.42 -14.21 -8.82
N ALA A 118 -5.34 -13.94 -10.14
CA ALA A 118 -4.78 -14.92 -11.06
C ALA A 118 -3.36 -15.34 -10.68
N SER A 119 -2.62 -14.46 -9.99
CA SER A 119 -1.24 -14.72 -9.55
C SER A 119 -1.15 -15.14 -8.09
N ALA A 120 -2.27 -15.27 -7.37
CA ALA A 120 -2.26 -15.52 -5.95
C ALA A 120 -1.50 -16.80 -5.60
N ALA A 121 -0.81 -16.79 -4.47
CA ALA A 121 -0.09 -17.94 -3.98
C ALA A 121 -1.10 -19.04 -3.57
N ALA A 122 -0.78 -20.29 -3.95
CA ALA A 122 -1.68 -21.41 -3.66
C ALA A 122 -1.90 -21.63 -2.17
N TRP A 123 -0.93 -21.22 -1.34
CA TRP A 123 -1.00 -21.39 0.11
C TRP A 123 -1.70 -20.22 0.82
N ASP A 124 -2.10 -19.18 0.08
CA ASP A 124 -2.79 -18.05 0.68
C ASP A 124 -4.26 -18.35 0.92
N PHE A 125 -4.74 -18.03 2.10
CA PHE A 125 -6.15 -18.17 2.43
C PHE A 125 -6.80 -16.78 2.34
N MET A 126 -7.48 -16.52 1.23
CA MET A 126 -8.18 -15.27 1.04
C MET A 126 -9.56 -15.29 1.69
N ASN A 127 -9.98 -14.12 2.20
CA ASN A 127 -11.32 -13.97 2.75
C ASN A 127 -12.36 -14.22 1.65
N PRO A 128 -13.21 -15.25 1.78
CA PRO A 128 -14.18 -15.57 0.73
C PRO A 128 -15.27 -14.53 0.56
N GLN A 129 -15.42 -13.61 1.53
CA GLN A 129 -16.44 -12.57 1.45
C GLN A 129 -16.00 -11.35 0.65
N LEU A 130 -14.71 -11.24 0.31
CA LEU A 130 -14.24 -10.14 -0.52
C LEU A 130 -14.39 -10.49 -2.01
N PRO A 131 -14.88 -9.54 -2.81
CA PRO A 131 -14.89 -9.73 -4.27
C PRO A 131 -13.47 -10.01 -4.79
N LYS A 132 -13.39 -10.78 -5.85
CA LYS A 132 -12.12 -11.19 -6.45
C LYS A 132 -12.05 -10.66 -7.87
N LYS A 133 -10.91 -10.05 -8.24
CA LYS A 133 -10.61 -9.68 -9.61
C LYS A 133 -9.35 -10.41 -10.07
N GLN A 134 -9.42 -11.00 -11.25
CA GLN A 134 -8.27 -11.75 -11.78
C GLN A 134 -7.10 -10.82 -12.10
N GLY A 135 -7.38 -9.61 -12.58
CA GLY A 135 -6.40 -8.61 -12.96
C GLY A 135 -6.45 -7.38 -12.07
N ALA A 136 -6.20 -6.22 -12.67
CA ALA A 136 -6.12 -4.95 -11.96
C ALA A 136 -7.46 -4.56 -11.33
N ALA A 137 -7.38 -3.75 -10.26
CA ALA A 137 -8.57 -3.35 -9.51
C ALA A 137 -9.57 -2.56 -10.35
N GLN A 138 -9.07 -1.76 -11.31
CA GLN A 138 -9.92 -0.97 -12.21
C GLN A 138 -10.32 -1.71 -13.48
N GLY A 139 -9.72 -2.85 -13.72
CA GLY A 139 -9.92 -3.59 -14.97
C GLY A 139 -11.26 -4.25 -15.12
#